data_5517950e80dc4c73dc94e825d99dd788
#
_entry.id   5517950e80dc4c73dc94e825d99dd788
#
_cell.length_a   1.000
_cell.length_b   1.000
_cell.length_c   1.000
_cell.angle_alpha   90.00
_cell.angle_beta   90.00
_cell.angle_gamma   90.00
#
_symmetry.space_group_name_H-M   'P 1'
#
loop_
_entity.id
_entity.type
_entity.pdbx_description
1 polymer ?
#
loop_
_entity_poly.entity_id
_entity_poly.type
_entity_poly.pdbx_seq_one_letter_code
_entity_poly.pdbx_strand_id
1 'polypeptide(L)'
;LPYLGYLVLRSLLAAMGLQRWAMLVAGLAIGVNALLAWALMFGRLGSPALGLPGAGLASTLSCVFMVGGLALVAWLHPRLRPYHLLRTDATLAWAQLRPMLKLGLPIALTFTFETTIFYAAVMMMGRIGAAELAAHAVAIQIASLSFMVPLSFGQVATIRVAMAQGAGHSDADIRRAGWSAFVLGVGFMAGMAVVMLAAPLWLLGAFMDVTLPANAVVVAVATQFLALAALFQVVDGAQAVAAGMLRGLHDTRVPMLMAAVGYWGFGIPLSAWFAFRLGWGGAGVWLGLLTGLSAAAVLLTWRWWKLTHAAQNRSEYK
;
A
#
# COMPACT_ATOMS: atom_id res chain seq x y z
N LEU A 1 0.09 -4.06 -19.24
CA LEU A 1 -1.28 -4.56 -19.47
C LEU A 1 -1.57 -5.87 -18.69
N PRO A 2 -0.74 -6.94 -18.70
CA PRO A 2 -1.07 -8.19 -17.98
C PRO A 2 -1.34 -7.98 -16.48
N TYR A 3 -0.55 -7.16 -15.80
CA TYR A 3 -0.76 -6.88 -14.37
C TYR A 3 -2.13 -6.25 -14.07
N LEU A 4 -2.64 -5.38 -14.94
CA LEU A 4 -3.99 -4.81 -14.79
C LEU A 4 -5.08 -5.88 -14.93
N GLY A 5 -4.93 -6.79 -15.90
CA GLY A 5 -5.82 -7.95 -16.04
C GLY A 5 -5.83 -8.83 -14.78
N TYR A 6 -4.66 -9.07 -14.19
CA TYR A 6 -4.56 -9.79 -12.92
C TYR A 6 -5.32 -9.08 -11.79
N LEU A 7 -5.16 -7.74 -11.65
CA LEU A 7 -5.86 -6.98 -10.61
C LEU A 7 -7.38 -7.06 -10.76
N VAL A 8 -7.90 -6.98 -11.98
CA VAL A 8 -9.34 -7.11 -12.25
C VAL A 8 -9.85 -8.50 -11.87
N LEU A 9 -9.20 -9.56 -12.35
CA LEU A 9 -9.59 -10.94 -12.03
C LEU A 9 -9.46 -11.24 -10.53
N ARG A 10 -8.39 -10.79 -9.89
CA ARG A 10 -8.22 -10.90 -8.44
C ARG A 10 -9.36 -10.23 -7.67
N SER A 11 -9.75 -9.02 -8.08
CA SER A 11 -10.84 -8.28 -7.44
C SER A 11 -12.18 -8.98 -7.62
N LEU A 12 -12.43 -9.54 -8.80
CA LEU A 12 -13.61 -10.37 -9.07
C LEU A 12 -13.66 -11.61 -8.18
N LEU A 13 -12.56 -12.37 -8.09
CA LEU A 13 -12.48 -13.55 -7.23
C LEU A 13 -12.67 -13.18 -5.74
N ALA A 14 -12.14 -12.03 -5.33
CA ALA A 14 -12.31 -11.52 -3.97
C ALA A 14 -13.79 -11.21 -3.67
N ALA A 15 -14.49 -10.55 -4.60
CA ALA A 15 -15.93 -10.26 -4.47
C ALA A 15 -16.79 -11.52 -4.40
N MET A 16 -16.37 -12.59 -5.09
CA MET A 16 -17.06 -13.90 -5.10
C MET A 16 -16.66 -14.82 -3.94
N GLY A 17 -15.80 -14.35 -3.00
CA GLY A 17 -15.30 -15.15 -1.89
C GLY A 17 -14.30 -16.25 -2.26
N LEU A 18 -13.71 -16.15 -3.46
CA LEU A 18 -12.79 -17.16 -4.04
C LEU A 18 -11.30 -16.74 -3.89
N GLN A 19 -10.95 -15.98 -2.87
CA GLN A 19 -9.60 -15.45 -2.64
C GLN A 19 -8.52 -16.52 -2.55
N ARG A 20 -8.88 -17.75 -2.12
CA ARG A 20 -7.93 -18.87 -2.03
C ARG A 20 -7.23 -19.15 -3.37
N TRP A 21 -7.96 -19.07 -4.47
CA TRP A 21 -7.41 -19.30 -5.80
C TRP A 21 -6.44 -18.18 -6.21
N ALA A 22 -6.79 -16.93 -5.91
CA ALA A 22 -5.89 -15.80 -6.17
C ALA A 22 -4.59 -15.93 -5.36
N MET A 23 -4.68 -16.37 -4.10
CA MET A 23 -3.51 -16.61 -3.24
C MET A 23 -2.64 -17.76 -3.78
N LEU A 24 -3.23 -18.87 -4.21
CA LEU A 24 -2.49 -20.00 -4.78
C LEU A 24 -1.75 -19.60 -6.07
N VAL A 25 -2.43 -18.92 -6.99
CA VAL A 25 -1.83 -18.46 -8.24
C VAL A 25 -0.71 -17.45 -7.97
N ALA A 26 -0.91 -16.51 -7.03
CA ALA A 26 0.13 -15.56 -6.64
C ALA A 26 1.34 -16.26 -5.98
N GLY A 27 1.10 -17.24 -5.11
CA GLY A 27 2.16 -18.04 -4.50
C GLY A 27 2.99 -18.81 -5.53
N LEU A 28 2.34 -19.46 -6.49
CA LEU A 28 3.03 -20.15 -7.59
C LEU A 28 3.80 -19.16 -8.47
N ALA A 29 3.24 -17.97 -8.70
CA ALA A 29 3.91 -16.94 -9.50
C ALA A 29 5.22 -16.44 -8.89
N ILE A 30 5.39 -16.48 -7.57
CA ILE A 30 6.67 -16.16 -6.91
C ILE A 30 7.74 -17.16 -7.35
N GLY A 31 7.45 -18.47 -7.30
CA GLY A 31 8.37 -19.51 -7.77
C GLY A 31 8.68 -19.40 -9.26
N VAL A 32 7.65 -19.16 -10.08
CA VAL A 32 7.81 -18.93 -11.53
C VAL A 32 8.67 -17.70 -11.80
N ASN A 33 8.44 -16.60 -11.10
CA ASN A 33 9.24 -15.39 -11.24
C ASN A 33 10.71 -15.62 -10.86
N ALA A 34 10.95 -16.28 -9.73
CA ALA A 34 12.31 -16.59 -9.28
C ALA A 34 13.05 -17.48 -10.28
N LEU A 35 12.40 -18.51 -10.80
CA LEU A 35 12.97 -19.42 -11.81
C LEU A 35 13.27 -18.70 -13.11
N LEU A 36 12.29 -17.92 -13.63
CA LEU A 36 12.46 -17.16 -14.87
C LEU A 36 13.54 -16.08 -14.73
N ALA A 37 13.57 -15.35 -13.61
CA ALA A 37 14.59 -14.35 -13.34
C ALA A 37 15.98 -14.99 -13.30
N TRP A 38 16.13 -16.12 -12.59
CA TRP A 38 17.39 -16.86 -12.55
C TRP A 38 17.82 -17.37 -13.94
N ALA A 39 16.89 -17.94 -14.72
CA ALA A 39 17.19 -18.46 -16.04
C ALA A 39 17.57 -17.34 -17.02
N LEU A 40 16.77 -16.27 -17.10
CA LEU A 40 16.94 -15.20 -18.09
C LEU A 40 18.05 -14.20 -17.73
N MET A 41 18.29 -13.94 -16.44
CA MET A 41 19.38 -13.04 -16.05
C MET A 41 20.74 -13.68 -16.22
N PHE A 42 20.87 -14.96 -15.83
CA PHE A 42 22.16 -15.65 -15.81
C PHE A 42 22.42 -16.60 -17.00
N GLY A 43 21.49 -16.66 -17.97
CA GLY A 43 21.64 -17.51 -19.14
C GLY A 43 21.61 -19.01 -18.83
N ARG A 44 20.75 -19.42 -17.91
CA ARG A 44 20.56 -20.82 -17.52
C ARG A 44 19.40 -21.46 -18.29
N LEU A 45 19.30 -22.79 -18.23
CA LEU A 45 18.26 -23.57 -18.91
C LEU A 45 18.19 -23.34 -20.44
N GLY A 46 19.35 -23.03 -21.06
CA GLY A 46 19.43 -22.79 -22.51
C GLY A 46 18.96 -21.41 -22.98
N SER A 47 18.63 -20.49 -22.04
CA SER A 47 18.29 -19.12 -22.38
C SER A 47 19.57 -18.24 -22.50
N PRO A 48 19.57 -17.18 -23.35
CA PRO A 48 20.68 -16.23 -23.38
C PRO A 48 20.74 -15.43 -22.05
N ALA A 49 21.97 -15.08 -21.63
CA ALA A 49 22.17 -14.21 -20.45
C ALA A 49 21.79 -12.77 -20.79
N LEU A 50 20.58 -12.37 -20.45
CA LEU A 50 20.02 -11.05 -20.77
C LEU A 50 20.30 -10.00 -19.70
N GLY A 51 20.83 -10.39 -18.50
CA GLY A 51 21.07 -9.45 -17.41
C GLY A 51 19.79 -8.72 -16.96
N LEU A 52 19.85 -7.39 -16.83
CA LEU A 52 18.74 -6.57 -16.36
C LEU A 52 17.46 -6.65 -17.22
N PRO A 53 17.51 -6.63 -18.57
CA PRO A 53 16.38 -6.95 -19.44
C PRO A 53 15.73 -8.29 -19.14
N GLY A 54 16.52 -9.31 -18.78
CA GLY A 54 16.02 -10.63 -18.37
C GLY A 54 15.12 -10.59 -17.14
N ALA A 55 15.44 -9.74 -16.16
CA ALA A 55 14.58 -9.51 -14.98
C ALA A 55 13.23 -8.89 -15.38
N GLY A 56 13.22 -7.93 -16.30
CA GLY A 56 12.00 -7.31 -16.82
C GLY A 56 11.11 -8.30 -17.56
N LEU A 57 11.70 -9.18 -18.39
CA LEU A 57 10.99 -10.26 -19.09
C LEU A 57 10.41 -11.28 -18.10
N ALA A 58 11.19 -11.69 -17.10
CA ALA A 58 10.73 -12.61 -16.06
C ALA A 58 9.50 -12.06 -15.32
N SER A 59 9.52 -10.79 -14.95
CA SER A 59 8.39 -10.13 -14.31
C SER A 59 7.16 -10.06 -15.22
N THR A 60 7.35 -9.76 -16.50
CA THR A 60 6.27 -9.72 -17.48
C THR A 60 5.64 -11.09 -17.69
N LEU A 61 6.46 -12.14 -17.87
CA LEU A 61 5.99 -13.51 -18.02
C LEU A 61 5.26 -14.00 -16.75
N SER A 62 5.73 -13.63 -15.58
CA SER A 62 5.05 -13.93 -14.30
C SER A 62 3.68 -13.25 -14.21
N CYS A 63 3.56 -12.00 -14.69
CA CYS A 63 2.26 -11.32 -14.78
C CYS A 63 1.32 -12.04 -15.77
N VAL A 64 1.83 -12.50 -16.91
CA VAL A 64 1.05 -13.31 -17.87
C VAL A 64 0.61 -14.61 -17.23
N PHE A 65 1.49 -15.30 -16.51
CA PHE A 65 1.15 -16.51 -15.74
C PHE A 65 0.04 -16.25 -14.73
N MET A 66 0.12 -15.14 -13.97
CA MET A 66 -0.92 -14.78 -13.00
C MET A 66 -2.28 -14.53 -13.67
N VAL A 67 -2.31 -13.78 -14.77
CA VAL A 67 -3.56 -13.55 -15.52
C VAL A 67 -4.11 -14.84 -16.07
N GLY A 68 -3.26 -15.66 -16.74
CA GLY A 68 -3.67 -16.94 -17.32
C GLY A 68 -4.19 -17.90 -16.26
N GLY A 69 -3.52 -17.98 -15.12
CA GLY A 69 -3.94 -18.81 -13.98
C GLY A 69 -5.31 -18.40 -13.42
N LEU A 70 -5.53 -17.09 -13.20
CA LEU A 70 -6.83 -16.61 -12.72
C LEU A 70 -7.92 -16.70 -13.81
N ALA A 71 -7.60 -16.49 -15.07
CA ALA A 71 -8.53 -16.68 -16.18
C ALA A 71 -8.95 -18.16 -16.29
N LEU A 72 -8.01 -19.08 -16.11
CA LEU A 72 -8.30 -20.52 -16.08
C LEU A 72 -9.22 -20.88 -14.91
N VAL A 73 -8.95 -20.33 -13.70
CA VAL A 73 -9.84 -20.50 -12.55
C VAL A 73 -11.22 -19.92 -12.85
N ALA A 74 -11.30 -18.74 -13.46
CA ALA A 74 -12.56 -18.09 -13.82
C ALA A 74 -13.36 -18.92 -14.83
N TRP A 75 -12.68 -19.62 -15.75
CA TRP A 75 -13.30 -20.49 -16.76
C TRP A 75 -13.75 -21.84 -16.17
N LEU A 76 -12.95 -22.46 -15.31
CA LEU A 76 -13.23 -23.80 -14.78
C LEU A 76 -14.15 -23.78 -13.56
N HIS A 77 -14.18 -22.70 -12.76
CA HIS A 77 -14.89 -22.70 -11.49
C HIS A 77 -16.41 -22.62 -11.69
N PRO A 78 -17.22 -23.56 -11.13
CA PRO A 78 -18.66 -23.64 -11.37
C PRO A 78 -19.44 -22.37 -11.05
N ARG A 79 -19.03 -21.63 -10.00
CA ARG A 79 -19.66 -20.37 -9.58
C ARG A 79 -19.43 -19.20 -10.55
N LEU A 80 -18.43 -19.29 -11.41
CA LEU A 80 -18.06 -18.21 -12.34
C LEU A 80 -18.52 -18.48 -13.76
N ARG A 81 -18.77 -19.75 -14.11
CA ARG A 81 -19.28 -20.17 -15.42
C ARG A 81 -20.54 -19.43 -15.90
N PRO A 82 -21.57 -19.18 -15.04
CA PRO A 82 -22.79 -18.50 -15.49
C PRO A 82 -22.56 -17.06 -15.95
N TYR A 83 -21.46 -16.42 -15.53
CA TYR A 83 -21.17 -15.01 -15.86
C TYR A 83 -20.53 -14.84 -17.23
N HIS A 84 -20.17 -15.92 -17.93
CA HIS A 84 -19.57 -15.89 -19.29
C HIS A 84 -18.48 -14.82 -19.46
N LEU A 85 -17.59 -14.68 -18.48
CA LEU A 85 -16.61 -13.59 -18.34
C LEU A 85 -15.66 -13.41 -19.53
N LEU A 86 -15.49 -14.46 -20.35
CA LEU A 86 -14.61 -14.44 -21.52
C LEU A 86 -15.38 -14.20 -22.84
N ARG A 87 -16.69 -14.05 -22.81
CA ARG A 87 -17.48 -13.64 -23.98
C ARG A 87 -17.45 -12.13 -24.10
N THR A 88 -16.89 -11.66 -25.20
CA THR A 88 -16.67 -10.23 -25.49
C THR A 88 -17.87 -9.58 -26.19
N ASP A 89 -19.06 -9.69 -25.65
CA ASP A 89 -20.18 -8.81 -26.03
C ASP A 89 -20.10 -7.48 -25.24
N ALA A 90 -18.86 -7.02 -24.99
CA ALA A 90 -18.60 -5.81 -24.26
C ALA A 90 -18.89 -4.56 -25.13
N THR A 91 -20.16 -4.26 -25.31
CA THR A 91 -20.53 -2.87 -25.57
C THR A 91 -20.12 -2.08 -24.31
N LEU A 92 -19.07 -1.28 -24.45
CA LEU A 92 -18.57 -0.42 -23.37
C LEU A 92 -19.64 0.65 -23.10
N ALA A 93 -20.61 0.31 -22.22
CA ALA A 93 -21.68 1.22 -21.88
C ALA A 93 -21.11 2.33 -20.98
N TRP A 94 -20.99 3.54 -21.50
CA TRP A 94 -20.54 4.72 -20.75
C TRP A 94 -21.29 4.89 -19.41
N ALA A 95 -22.55 4.49 -19.38
CA ALA A 95 -23.38 4.48 -18.18
C ALA A 95 -22.77 3.63 -17.05
N GLN A 96 -22.07 2.53 -17.36
CA GLN A 96 -21.42 1.64 -16.39
C GLN A 96 -20.01 2.13 -16.04
N LEU A 97 -19.28 2.72 -17.00
CA LEU A 97 -17.93 3.21 -16.81
C LEU A 97 -17.88 4.48 -15.92
N ARG A 98 -18.85 5.37 -16.08
CA ARG A 98 -18.92 6.65 -15.34
C ARG A 98 -18.92 6.48 -13.81
N PRO A 99 -19.72 5.57 -13.20
CA PRO A 99 -19.66 5.32 -11.76
C PRO A 99 -18.31 4.75 -11.31
N MET A 100 -17.70 3.86 -12.11
CA MET A 100 -16.38 3.31 -11.82
C MET A 100 -15.29 4.39 -11.83
N LEU A 101 -15.29 5.28 -12.81
CA LEU A 101 -14.37 6.42 -12.88
C LEU A 101 -14.60 7.40 -11.72
N LYS A 102 -15.87 7.66 -11.35
CA LYS A 102 -16.21 8.54 -10.23
C LYS A 102 -15.65 8.02 -8.90
N LEU A 103 -15.54 6.71 -8.75
CA LEU A 103 -14.98 6.07 -7.57
C LEU A 103 -13.46 5.90 -7.68
N GLY A 104 -12.97 5.46 -8.84
CA GLY A 104 -11.57 5.13 -9.06
C GLY A 104 -10.64 6.34 -9.16
N LEU A 105 -11.09 7.44 -9.76
CA LEU A 105 -10.26 8.64 -9.92
C LEU A 105 -9.80 9.25 -8.58
N PRO A 106 -10.68 9.43 -7.57
CA PRO A 106 -10.23 9.89 -6.26
C PRO A 106 -9.25 8.92 -5.59
N ILE A 107 -9.43 7.61 -5.77
CA ILE A 107 -8.49 6.60 -5.25
C ILE A 107 -7.13 6.75 -5.93
N ALA A 108 -7.10 6.87 -7.26
CA ALA A 108 -5.86 7.07 -8.01
C ALA A 108 -5.13 8.36 -7.59
N LEU A 109 -5.87 9.46 -7.42
CA LEU A 109 -5.31 10.73 -6.95
C LEU A 109 -4.75 10.62 -5.52
N THR A 110 -5.40 9.87 -4.62
CA THR A 110 -4.87 9.61 -3.27
C THR A 110 -3.50 8.92 -3.35
N PHE A 111 -3.36 7.86 -4.15
CA PHE A 111 -2.08 7.18 -4.35
C PHE A 111 -1.04 8.09 -5.04
N THR A 112 -1.46 8.96 -5.95
CA THR A 112 -0.57 9.94 -6.59
C THR A 112 -0.03 10.93 -5.56
N PHE A 113 -0.87 11.45 -4.68
CA PHE A 113 -0.45 12.37 -3.62
C PHE A 113 0.50 11.69 -2.64
N GLU A 114 0.20 10.45 -2.24
CA GLU A 114 1.06 9.64 -1.38
C GLU A 114 2.43 9.36 -2.03
N THR A 115 2.44 8.91 -3.27
CA THR A 115 3.69 8.66 -3.99
C THR A 115 4.53 9.93 -4.15
N THR A 116 3.89 11.05 -4.45
CA THR A 116 4.58 12.33 -4.69
C THR A 116 5.24 12.89 -3.43
N ILE A 117 4.64 12.70 -2.24
CA ILE A 117 5.28 13.15 -1.00
C ILE A 117 6.58 12.37 -0.72
N PHE A 118 6.63 11.07 -1.00
CA PHE A 118 7.85 10.27 -0.87
C PHE A 118 8.91 10.69 -1.89
N TYR A 119 8.53 10.97 -3.14
CA TYR A 119 9.47 11.52 -4.12
C TYR A 119 10.00 12.91 -3.72
N ALA A 120 9.15 13.77 -3.15
CA ALA A 120 9.58 15.06 -2.64
C ALA A 120 10.60 14.89 -1.49
N ALA A 121 10.38 13.91 -0.61
CA ALA A 121 11.33 13.58 0.45
C ALA A 121 12.70 13.14 -0.11
N VAL A 122 12.72 12.24 -1.10
CA VAL A 122 13.97 11.83 -1.77
C VAL A 122 14.70 13.02 -2.38
N MET A 123 13.97 13.94 -3.04
CA MET A 123 14.57 15.15 -3.62
C MET A 123 15.15 16.09 -2.54
N MET A 124 14.47 16.23 -1.39
CA MET A 124 14.98 17.00 -0.27
C MET A 124 16.23 16.35 0.33
N MET A 125 16.24 15.03 0.54
CA MET A 125 17.40 14.28 1.02
C MET A 125 18.61 14.44 0.10
N GLY A 126 18.40 14.36 -1.22
CA GLY A 126 19.46 14.56 -2.20
C GLY A 126 20.07 15.96 -2.18
N ARG A 127 19.31 17.00 -1.74
CA ARG A 127 19.84 18.36 -1.54
C ARG A 127 20.59 18.54 -0.22
N ILE A 128 20.27 17.74 0.79
CA ILE A 128 20.91 17.79 2.11
C ILE A 128 22.29 17.14 2.02
N GLY A 129 22.38 15.90 1.49
CA GLY A 129 23.65 15.23 1.36
C GLY A 129 23.53 13.78 0.89
N ALA A 130 24.67 13.22 0.44
CA ALA A 130 24.72 11.85 -0.06
C ALA A 130 24.51 10.82 1.06
N ALA A 131 24.99 11.10 2.27
CA ALA A 131 24.83 10.21 3.42
C ALA A 131 23.36 10.14 3.86
N GLU A 132 22.65 11.27 3.90
CA GLU A 132 21.24 11.36 4.23
C GLU A 132 20.39 10.66 3.18
N LEU A 133 20.71 10.83 1.89
CA LEU A 133 20.00 10.15 0.81
C LEU A 133 20.16 8.63 0.91
N ALA A 134 21.40 8.14 1.14
CA ALA A 134 21.67 6.71 1.31
C ALA A 134 20.97 6.14 2.55
N ALA A 135 21.04 6.83 3.67
CA ALA A 135 20.38 6.45 4.91
C ALA A 135 18.84 6.43 4.76
N HIS A 136 18.28 7.44 4.07
CA HIS A 136 16.85 7.49 3.76
C HIS A 136 16.41 6.32 2.87
N ALA A 137 17.21 5.98 1.85
CA ALA A 137 16.89 4.86 0.95
C ALA A 137 16.77 3.53 1.71
N VAL A 138 17.66 3.28 2.67
CA VAL A 138 17.59 2.07 3.50
C VAL A 138 16.41 2.14 4.48
N ALA A 139 16.22 3.25 5.18
CA ALA A 139 15.14 3.39 6.15
C ALA A 139 13.76 3.25 5.49
N ILE A 140 13.54 3.89 4.34
CA ILE A 140 12.27 3.80 3.61
C ILE A 140 12.04 2.40 3.02
N GLN A 141 13.11 1.68 2.63
CA GLN A 141 12.99 0.30 2.17
C GLN A 141 12.50 -0.62 3.29
N ILE A 142 13.06 -0.49 4.51
CA ILE A 142 12.63 -1.25 5.69
C ILE A 142 11.18 -0.92 6.04
N ALA A 143 10.81 0.37 6.08
CA ALA A 143 9.45 0.81 6.31
C ALA A 143 8.47 0.28 5.25
N SER A 144 8.85 0.29 3.97
CA SER A 144 8.02 -0.19 2.86
C SER A 144 7.73 -1.69 2.94
N LEU A 145 8.71 -2.50 3.37
CA LEU A 145 8.48 -3.93 3.59
C LEU A 145 7.44 -4.18 4.70
N SER A 146 7.54 -3.44 5.80
CA SER A 146 6.56 -3.50 6.90
C SER A 146 5.19 -3.02 6.45
N PHE A 147 5.11 -1.99 5.61
CA PHE A 147 3.88 -1.38 5.12
C PHE A 147 3.00 -2.31 4.27
N MET A 148 3.57 -3.36 3.67
CA MET A 148 2.79 -4.35 2.90
C MET A 148 1.69 -5.01 3.73
N VAL A 149 1.89 -5.15 5.05
CA VAL A 149 0.92 -5.77 5.95
C VAL A 149 -0.29 -4.87 6.21
N PRO A 150 -0.16 -3.62 6.71
CA PRO A 150 -1.31 -2.74 6.89
C PRO A 150 -1.99 -2.38 5.57
N LEU A 151 -1.27 -2.28 4.45
CA LEU A 151 -1.88 -2.14 3.13
C LEU A 151 -2.83 -3.30 2.81
N SER A 152 -2.44 -4.54 3.16
CA SER A 152 -3.28 -5.72 3.00
C SER A 152 -4.50 -5.69 3.92
N PHE A 153 -4.34 -5.26 5.19
CA PHE A 153 -5.48 -5.05 6.10
C PHE A 153 -6.42 -3.95 5.59
N GLY A 154 -5.91 -2.89 4.97
CA GLY A 154 -6.73 -1.88 4.30
C GLY A 154 -7.58 -2.45 3.16
N GLN A 155 -7.03 -3.37 2.36
CA GLN A 155 -7.80 -4.08 1.33
C GLN A 155 -8.85 -5.01 1.94
N VAL A 156 -8.52 -5.75 3.00
CA VAL A 156 -9.47 -6.59 3.74
C VAL A 156 -10.60 -5.74 4.33
N ALA A 157 -10.27 -4.60 4.95
CA ALA A 157 -11.26 -3.65 5.45
C ALA A 157 -12.21 -3.19 4.35
N THR A 158 -11.69 -2.80 3.19
CA THR A 158 -12.50 -2.40 2.04
C THR A 158 -13.50 -3.48 1.65
N ILE A 159 -13.06 -4.72 1.52
CA ILE A 159 -13.92 -5.85 1.11
C ILE A 159 -14.94 -6.17 2.20
N ARG A 160 -14.52 -6.30 3.46
CA ARG A 160 -15.39 -6.69 4.57
C ARG A 160 -16.45 -5.64 4.86
N VAL A 161 -16.08 -4.36 4.86
CA VAL A 161 -17.02 -3.24 5.04
C VAL A 161 -18.01 -3.17 3.89
N ALA A 162 -17.54 -3.27 2.63
CA ALA A 162 -18.42 -3.26 1.46
C ALA A 162 -19.39 -4.44 1.44
N MET A 163 -18.94 -5.64 1.80
CA MET A 163 -19.80 -6.82 1.90
C MET A 163 -20.86 -6.68 3.00
N ALA A 164 -20.46 -6.19 4.18
CA ALA A 164 -21.40 -5.96 5.29
C ALA A 164 -22.46 -4.91 4.92
N GLN A 165 -22.05 -3.82 4.27
CA GLN A 165 -22.95 -2.79 3.80
C GLN A 165 -23.87 -3.31 2.69
N GLY A 166 -23.35 -4.05 1.71
CA GLY A 166 -24.15 -4.61 0.61
C GLY A 166 -25.14 -5.68 1.06
N ALA A 167 -24.84 -6.43 2.13
CA ALA A 167 -25.73 -7.41 2.75
C ALA A 167 -26.78 -6.78 3.69
N GLY A 168 -26.75 -5.45 3.89
CA GLY A 168 -27.67 -4.78 4.80
C GLY A 168 -27.45 -5.10 6.28
N HIS A 169 -26.21 -5.46 6.66
CA HIS A 169 -25.87 -5.71 8.06
C HIS A 169 -25.98 -4.42 8.90
N SER A 170 -26.07 -4.60 10.22
CA SER A 170 -26.15 -3.47 11.14
C SER A 170 -24.91 -2.57 11.09
N ASP A 171 -25.07 -1.28 11.40
CA ASP A 171 -23.97 -0.33 11.52
C ASP A 171 -22.92 -0.80 12.54
N ALA A 172 -23.34 -1.55 13.56
CA ALA A 172 -22.43 -2.17 14.53
C ALA A 172 -21.54 -3.22 13.90
N ASP A 173 -22.05 -4.04 12.99
CA ASP A 173 -21.26 -5.07 12.29
C ASP A 173 -20.30 -4.44 11.28
N ILE A 174 -20.75 -3.42 10.55
CA ILE A 174 -19.90 -2.62 9.65
C ILE A 174 -18.74 -1.99 10.43
N ARG A 175 -19.04 -1.39 11.58
CA ARG A 175 -18.05 -0.77 12.46
C ARG A 175 -17.05 -1.79 13.01
N ARG A 176 -17.56 -2.96 13.48
CA ARG A 176 -16.72 -4.07 13.96
C ARG A 176 -15.76 -4.56 12.87
N ALA A 177 -16.24 -4.72 11.64
CA ALA A 177 -15.42 -5.16 10.51
C ALA A 177 -14.27 -4.18 10.23
N GLY A 178 -14.55 -2.87 10.23
CA GLY A 178 -13.53 -1.83 10.02
C GLY A 178 -12.51 -1.77 11.16
N TRP A 179 -12.97 -1.67 12.41
CA TRP A 179 -12.08 -1.57 13.56
C TRP A 179 -11.24 -2.81 13.80
N SER A 180 -11.74 -4.01 13.51
CA SER A 180 -10.93 -5.23 13.60
C SER A 180 -9.72 -5.18 12.66
N ALA A 181 -9.91 -4.74 11.41
CA ALA A 181 -8.82 -4.59 10.47
C ALA A 181 -7.84 -3.48 10.91
N PHE A 182 -8.37 -2.38 11.47
CA PHE A 182 -7.57 -1.25 11.96
C PHE A 182 -6.65 -1.67 13.11
N VAL A 183 -7.22 -2.33 14.13
CA VAL A 183 -6.45 -2.77 15.31
C VAL A 183 -5.35 -3.77 14.91
N LEU A 184 -5.67 -4.71 14.01
CA LEU A 184 -4.67 -5.69 13.55
C LEU A 184 -3.57 -5.02 12.72
N GLY A 185 -3.92 -4.13 11.80
CA GLY A 185 -2.95 -3.42 10.95
C GLY A 185 -2.04 -2.50 11.75
N VAL A 186 -2.63 -1.66 12.61
CA VAL A 186 -1.87 -0.73 13.47
C VAL A 186 -1.08 -1.47 14.53
N GLY A 187 -1.65 -2.55 15.12
CA GLY A 187 -0.96 -3.39 16.09
C GLY A 187 0.30 -4.05 15.51
N PHE A 188 0.21 -4.54 14.26
CA PHE A 188 1.40 -5.05 13.57
C PHE A 188 2.46 -3.95 13.39
N MET A 189 2.06 -2.74 12.95
CA MET A 189 2.99 -1.63 12.77
C MET A 189 3.62 -1.17 14.07
N ALA A 190 2.86 -1.18 15.16
CA ALA A 190 3.41 -0.90 16.50
C ALA A 190 4.44 -1.96 16.92
N GLY A 191 4.18 -3.24 16.66
CA GLY A 191 5.17 -4.32 16.87
C GLY A 191 6.44 -4.11 16.06
N MET A 192 6.32 -3.77 14.77
CA MET A 192 7.48 -3.45 13.92
C MET A 192 8.20 -2.18 14.36
N ALA A 193 7.49 -1.19 14.90
CA ALA A 193 8.11 0.00 15.48
C ALA A 193 9.03 -0.36 16.67
N VAL A 194 8.58 -1.28 17.53
CA VAL A 194 9.41 -1.80 18.62
C VAL A 194 10.67 -2.49 18.06
N VAL A 195 10.54 -3.31 17.01
CA VAL A 195 11.70 -3.97 16.38
C VAL A 195 12.68 -2.94 15.80
N MET A 196 12.20 -1.89 15.11
CA MET A 196 13.04 -0.82 14.56
C MET A 196 13.79 -0.05 15.65
N LEU A 197 13.18 0.14 16.82
CA LEU A 197 13.80 0.83 17.95
C LEU A 197 14.76 -0.08 18.73
N ALA A 198 14.41 -1.35 18.91
CA ALA A 198 15.18 -2.28 19.72
C ALA A 198 16.40 -2.87 19.00
N ALA A 199 16.31 -3.06 17.68
CA ALA A 199 17.33 -3.74 16.90
C ALA A 199 17.65 -3.03 15.56
N PRO A 200 17.96 -1.71 15.54
CA PRO A 200 18.20 -0.96 14.31
C PRO A 200 19.39 -1.51 13.52
N LEU A 201 20.48 -1.87 14.18
CA LEU A 201 21.69 -2.37 13.51
C LEU A 201 21.47 -3.73 12.84
N TRP A 202 20.61 -4.59 13.44
CA TRP A 202 20.25 -5.86 12.82
C TRP A 202 19.45 -5.66 11.53
N LEU A 203 18.52 -4.71 11.53
CA LEU A 203 17.75 -4.35 10.33
C LEU A 203 18.64 -3.73 9.25
N LEU A 204 19.54 -2.82 9.62
CA LEU A 204 20.49 -2.20 8.70
C LEU A 204 21.46 -3.21 8.12
N GLY A 205 21.89 -4.20 8.91
CA GLY A 205 22.78 -5.26 8.50
C GLY A 205 22.26 -6.14 7.36
N ALA A 206 20.93 -6.16 7.14
CA ALA A 206 20.33 -6.83 5.99
C ALA A 206 20.55 -6.08 4.65
N PHE A 207 20.91 -4.79 4.70
CA PHE A 207 21.03 -3.92 3.52
C PHE A 207 22.46 -3.42 3.30
N MET A 208 23.26 -3.33 4.35
CA MET A 208 24.64 -2.84 4.27
C MET A 208 25.50 -3.49 5.35
N ASP A 209 26.81 -3.53 5.12
CA ASP A 209 27.76 -3.93 6.16
C ASP A 209 27.90 -2.78 7.17
N VAL A 210 27.35 -3.01 8.37
CA VAL A 210 27.35 -2.03 9.48
C VAL A 210 28.71 -1.94 10.20
N THR A 211 29.64 -2.88 9.92
CA THR A 211 30.95 -2.95 10.56
C THR A 211 32.03 -2.17 9.80
N LEU A 212 31.78 -1.86 8.53
CA LEU A 212 32.73 -1.15 7.69
C LEU A 212 32.85 0.33 8.10
N PRO A 213 34.06 0.85 8.41
CA PRO A 213 34.26 2.26 8.78
C PRO A 213 33.73 3.24 7.72
N ALA A 214 33.79 2.87 6.43
CA ALA A 214 33.26 3.69 5.35
C ALA A 214 31.76 3.94 5.45
N ASN A 215 31.01 3.04 6.08
CA ASN A 215 29.56 3.14 6.27
C ASN A 215 29.14 3.82 7.58
N ALA A 216 30.09 4.14 8.47
CA ALA A 216 29.80 4.60 9.83
C ALA A 216 28.86 5.82 9.86
N VAL A 217 29.08 6.80 8.99
CA VAL A 217 28.23 8.01 8.90
C VAL A 217 26.82 7.65 8.46
N VAL A 218 26.68 6.82 7.41
CA VAL A 218 25.38 6.38 6.88
C VAL A 218 24.63 5.54 7.92
N VAL A 219 25.32 4.64 8.63
CA VAL A 219 24.73 3.81 9.71
C VAL A 219 24.21 4.68 10.84
N ALA A 220 24.96 5.70 11.29
CA ALA A 220 24.55 6.61 12.35
C ALA A 220 23.28 7.37 11.94
N VAL A 221 23.25 7.95 10.73
CA VAL A 221 22.09 8.69 10.21
C VAL A 221 20.91 7.75 9.97
N ALA A 222 21.14 6.55 9.41
CA ALA A 222 20.09 5.56 9.18
C ALA A 222 19.45 5.06 10.49
N THR A 223 20.24 4.90 11.55
CA THR A 223 19.71 4.56 12.89
C THR A 223 18.78 5.64 13.42
N GLN A 224 19.14 6.92 13.25
CA GLN A 224 18.27 8.03 13.60
C GLN A 224 16.98 8.04 12.76
N PHE A 225 17.10 7.79 11.46
CA PHE A 225 15.92 7.72 10.57
C PHE A 225 15.02 6.53 10.88
N LEU A 226 15.57 5.38 11.28
CA LEU A 226 14.76 4.24 11.73
C LEU A 226 13.96 4.55 12.99
N ALA A 227 14.49 5.34 13.91
CA ALA A 227 13.74 5.78 15.09
C ALA A 227 12.55 6.68 14.71
N LEU A 228 12.74 7.57 13.74
CA LEU A 228 11.64 8.40 13.20
C LEU A 228 10.68 7.57 12.36
N ALA A 229 11.20 6.63 11.57
CA ALA A 229 10.40 5.70 10.78
C ALA A 229 9.53 4.78 11.66
N ALA A 230 9.99 4.42 12.84
CA ALA A 230 9.21 3.65 13.81
C ALA A 230 7.92 4.36 14.23
N LEU A 231 7.99 5.67 14.47
CA LEU A 231 6.79 6.48 14.78
C LEU A 231 5.95 6.69 13.52
N PHE A 232 6.61 7.02 12.41
CA PHE A 232 5.98 7.26 11.12
C PHE A 232 5.15 6.07 10.67
N GLN A 233 5.66 4.85 10.71
CA GLN A 233 4.98 3.67 10.19
C GLN A 233 3.69 3.30 10.95
N VAL A 234 3.60 3.58 12.25
CA VAL A 234 2.36 3.35 13.03
C VAL A 234 1.24 4.24 12.48
N VAL A 235 1.56 5.49 12.23
CA VAL A 235 0.63 6.47 11.67
C VAL A 235 0.29 6.14 10.22
N ASP A 236 1.26 5.73 9.43
CA ASP A 236 1.10 5.31 8.03
C ASP A 236 0.18 4.10 7.93
N GLY A 237 0.38 3.09 8.78
CA GLY A 237 -0.53 1.95 8.89
C GLY A 237 -1.96 2.35 9.26
N ALA A 238 -2.12 3.26 10.22
CA ALA A 238 -3.43 3.77 10.61
C ALA A 238 -4.13 4.50 9.44
N GLN A 239 -3.40 5.34 8.72
CA GLN A 239 -3.88 6.05 7.54
C GLN A 239 -4.31 5.08 6.43
N ALA A 240 -3.47 4.10 6.09
CA ALA A 240 -3.74 3.15 5.00
C ALA A 240 -4.99 2.28 5.28
N VAL A 241 -5.14 1.80 6.52
CA VAL A 241 -6.31 1.00 6.91
C VAL A 241 -7.57 1.86 6.99
N ALA A 242 -7.51 3.08 7.57
CA ALA A 242 -8.64 3.99 7.62
C ALA A 242 -9.14 4.40 6.22
N ALA A 243 -8.22 4.64 5.28
CA ALA A 243 -8.57 4.87 3.88
C ALA A 243 -9.26 3.63 3.26
N GLY A 244 -8.83 2.43 3.61
CA GLY A 244 -9.46 1.17 3.21
C GLY A 244 -10.89 1.04 3.74
N MET A 245 -11.10 1.35 5.02
CA MET A 245 -12.41 1.34 5.66
C MET A 245 -13.39 2.29 4.95
N LEU A 246 -12.98 3.52 4.67
CA LEU A 246 -13.80 4.53 3.97
C LEU A 246 -14.08 4.13 2.52
N ARG A 247 -13.13 3.53 1.83
CA ARG A 247 -13.36 2.94 0.50
C ARG A 247 -14.45 1.87 0.52
N GLY A 248 -14.51 1.06 1.57
CA GLY A 248 -15.58 0.07 1.77
C GLY A 248 -16.98 0.69 1.86
N LEU A 249 -17.10 1.92 2.37
CA LEU A 249 -18.33 2.71 2.39
C LEU A 249 -18.59 3.50 1.09
N HIS A 250 -17.79 3.28 0.04
CA HIS A 250 -17.79 4.06 -1.21
C HIS A 250 -17.48 5.56 -1.00
N ASP A 251 -16.97 5.95 0.16
CA ASP A 251 -16.49 7.30 0.42
C ASP A 251 -15.02 7.42 0.01
N THR A 252 -14.78 7.99 -1.19
CA THR A 252 -13.43 8.13 -1.74
C THR A 252 -13.01 9.57 -1.97
N ARG A 253 -13.98 10.49 -2.19
CA ARG A 253 -13.69 11.89 -2.50
C ARG A 253 -13.20 12.68 -1.29
N VAL A 254 -13.90 12.54 -0.16
CA VAL A 254 -13.51 13.25 1.07
C VAL A 254 -12.17 12.74 1.59
N PRO A 255 -11.92 11.41 1.67
CA PRO A 255 -10.60 10.88 1.98
C PRO A 255 -9.48 11.38 1.07
N MET A 256 -9.71 11.48 -0.23
CA MET A 256 -8.75 12.06 -1.17
C MET A 256 -8.37 13.51 -0.80
N LEU A 257 -9.35 14.35 -0.49
CA LEU A 257 -9.09 15.74 -0.08
C LEU A 257 -8.36 15.82 1.26
N MET A 258 -8.72 14.96 2.22
CA MET A 258 -8.04 14.87 3.51
C MET A 258 -6.58 14.43 3.35
N ALA A 259 -6.32 13.47 2.48
CA ALA A 259 -4.97 13.04 2.13
C ALA A 259 -4.18 14.17 1.44
N ALA A 260 -4.79 14.87 0.48
CA ALA A 260 -4.16 16.02 -0.18
C ALA A 260 -3.77 17.11 0.82
N VAL A 261 -4.65 17.46 1.74
CA VAL A 261 -4.36 18.44 2.81
C VAL A 261 -3.24 17.93 3.73
N GLY A 262 -3.31 16.66 4.16
CA GLY A 262 -2.27 16.07 5.01
C GLY A 262 -0.90 16.06 4.34
N TYR A 263 -0.82 15.57 3.11
CA TYR A 263 0.45 15.37 2.43
C TYR A 263 1.02 16.66 1.84
N TRP A 264 0.20 17.40 1.10
CA TRP A 264 0.65 18.60 0.37
C TRP A 264 0.47 19.88 1.18
N GLY A 265 -0.58 19.96 2.03
CA GLY A 265 -0.82 21.11 2.88
C GLY A 265 0.12 21.16 4.10
N PHE A 266 0.38 20.02 4.71
CA PHE A 266 1.25 19.95 5.90
C PHE A 266 2.56 19.21 5.63
N GLY A 267 2.52 18.02 5.05
CA GLY A 267 3.68 17.14 4.93
C GLY A 267 4.85 17.79 4.20
N ILE A 268 4.69 18.17 2.95
CA ILE A 268 5.75 18.77 2.13
C ILE A 268 6.23 20.12 2.69
N PRO A 269 5.34 21.09 3.03
CA PRO A 269 5.79 22.38 3.54
C PRO A 269 6.54 22.27 4.87
N LEU A 270 6.04 21.43 5.81
CA LEU A 270 6.71 21.24 7.09
C LEU A 270 8.02 20.47 6.95
N SER A 271 8.10 19.48 6.04
CA SER A 271 9.37 18.81 5.73
C SER A 271 10.42 19.81 5.25
N ALA A 272 10.07 20.69 4.32
CA ALA A 272 10.96 21.72 3.83
C ALA A 272 11.33 22.76 4.91
N TRP A 273 10.36 23.16 5.72
CA TRP A 273 10.57 24.11 6.81
C TRP A 273 11.53 23.55 7.86
N PHE A 274 11.27 22.34 8.35
CA PHE A 274 12.12 21.71 9.39
C PHE A 274 13.51 21.38 8.86
N ALA A 275 13.62 20.88 7.62
CA ALA A 275 14.90 20.51 7.05
C ALA A 275 15.80 21.70 6.75
N PHE A 276 15.25 22.73 6.08
CA PHE A 276 16.07 23.82 5.52
C PHE A 276 16.03 25.11 6.34
N ARG A 277 14.90 25.45 6.99
CA ARG A 277 14.81 26.69 7.79
C ARG A 277 15.27 26.50 9.22
N LEU A 278 14.90 25.36 9.84
CA LEU A 278 15.37 25.03 11.19
C LEU A 278 16.73 24.31 11.19
N GLY A 279 17.23 23.91 10.03
CA GLY A 279 18.52 23.24 9.91
C GLY A 279 18.56 21.81 10.44
N TRP A 280 17.38 21.15 10.61
CA TRP A 280 17.31 19.77 11.14
C TRP A 280 17.67 18.71 10.10
N GLY A 281 18.00 19.10 8.87
CA GLY A 281 18.43 18.20 7.82
C GLY A 281 17.42 17.07 7.54
N GLY A 282 17.94 15.85 7.36
CA GLY A 282 17.11 14.69 7.05
C GLY A 282 16.09 14.33 8.14
N ALA A 283 16.41 14.54 9.40
CA ALA A 283 15.46 14.36 10.50
C ALA A 283 14.25 15.29 10.37
N GLY A 284 14.47 16.54 9.92
CA GLY A 284 13.40 17.49 9.63
C GLY A 284 12.46 17.02 8.52
N VAL A 285 12.99 16.37 7.47
CA VAL A 285 12.15 15.76 6.41
C VAL A 285 11.26 14.67 7.00
N TRP A 286 11.79 13.74 7.80
CA TRP A 286 11.02 12.67 8.42
C TRP A 286 9.94 13.19 9.38
N LEU A 287 10.24 14.22 10.17
CA LEU A 287 9.25 14.86 11.05
C LEU A 287 8.14 15.56 10.29
N GLY A 288 8.45 16.18 9.15
CA GLY A 288 7.45 16.75 8.28
C GLY A 288 6.55 15.68 7.64
N LEU A 289 7.12 14.56 7.19
CA LEU A 289 6.35 13.39 6.72
C LEU A 289 5.43 12.86 7.82
N LEU A 290 5.96 12.66 9.02
CA LEU A 290 5.22 12.20 10.20
C LEU A 290 4.02 13.10 10.50
N THR A 291 4.22 14.44 10.53
CA THR A 291 3.13 15.38 10.80
C THR A 291 2.07 15.39 9.71
N GLY A 292 2.46 15.33 8.43
CA GLY A 292 1.54 15.25 7.30
C GLY A 292 0.68 13.99 7.32
N LEU A 293 1.30 12.84 7.56
CA LEU A 293 0.57 11.57 7.66
C LEU A 293 -0.29 11.50 8.92
N SER A 294 0.18 12.06 10.04
CA SER A 294 -0.62 12.15 11.27
C SER A 294 -1.90 12.94 11.05
N ALA A 295 -1.82 14.08 10.35
CA ALA A 295 -2.99 14.86 10.01
C ALA A 295 -3.96 14.04 9.13
N ALA A 296 -3.47 13.35 8.10
CA ALA A 296 -4.29 12.49 7.25
C ALA A 296 -4.92 11.34 8.05
N ALA A 297 -4.15 10.62 8.88
CA ALA A 297 -4.64 9.51 9.69
C ALA A 297 -5.74 9.94 10.67
N VAL A 298 -5.56 11.07 11.36
CA VAL A 298 -6.56 11.62 12.28
C VAL A 298 -7.84 12.00 11.54
N LEU A 299 -7.72 12.72 10.42
CA LEU A 299 -8.87 13.16 9.63
C LEU A 299 -9.65 11.96 9.06
N LEU A 300 -8.97 10.94 8.53
CA LEU A 300 -9.61 9.74 7.96
C LEU A 300 -10.29 8.90 9.06
N THR A 301 -9.65 8.70 10.20
CA THR A 301 -10.21 7.96 11.32
C THR A 301 -11.40 8.69 11.94
N TRP A 302 -11.30 10.02 12.08
CA TRP A 302 -12.42 10.85 12.50
C TRP A 302 -13.60 10.77 11.52
N ARG A 303 -13.33 10.81 10.19
CA ARG A 303 -14.37 10.68 9.17
C ARG A 303 -15.08 9.33 9.26
N TRP A 304 -14.32 8.23 9.45
CA TRP A 304 -14.87 6.91 9.68
C TRP A 304 -15.78 6.90 10.91
N TRP A 305 -15.28 7.41 12.02
CA TRP A 305 -16.06 7.49 13.26
C TRP A 305 -17.37 8.26 13.06
N LYS A 306 -17.31 9.43 12.42
CA LYS A 306 -18.49 10.27 12.14
C LYS A 306 -19.52 9.53 11.28
N LEU A 307 -19.12 8.85 10.21
CA LEU A 307 -20.05 8.16 9.31
C LEU A 307 -20.75 6.98 10.00
N THR A 308 -20.00 6.21 10.80
CA THR A 308 -20.54 5.00 11.45
C THR A 308 -21.31 5.26 12.74
N HIS A 309 -21.22 6.47 13.33
CA HIS A 309 -22.03 6.85 14.51
C HIS A 309 -23.23 7.73 14.15
N ALA A 310 -23.14 8.54 13.09
CA ALA A 310 -24.27 9.35 12.65
C ALA A 310 -25.47 8.52 12.12
N ALA A 311 -25.19 7.31 11.63
CA ALA A 311 -26.22 6.38 11.18
C ALA A 311 -27.01 5.79 12.37
N GLN A 312 -26.37 5.55 13.50
CA GLN A 312 -26.98 5.04 14.73
C GLN A 312 -28.06 5.98 15.26
N ASN A 313 -27.81 7.29 15.26
CA ASN A 313 -28.79 8.29 15.71
C ASN A 313 -30.03 8.40 14.79
N ARG A 314 -29.93 7.95 13.52
CA ARG A 314 -31.07 7.93 12.60
C ARG A 314 -31.96 6.69 12.76
N SER A 315 -31.45 5.59 13.31
CA SER A 315 -32.19 4.36 13.54
C SER A 315 -32.99 4.39 14.86
N GLU A 316 -32.58 5.23 15.81
CA GLU A 316 -33.27 5.43 17.09
C GLU A 316 -34.48 6.37 16.98
N TYR A 317 -34.61 7.12 15.86
CA TYR A 317 -35.76 8.04 15.62
C TYR A 317 -36.74 7.52 14.55
N LYS A 318 -36.65 6.26 14.14
CA LYS A 318 -37.64 5.56 13.31
C LYS A 318 -38.25 4.40 14.06
#